data_0f285cf656c2b83382130ea93532525f
#
_entry.id   0f285cf656c2b83382130ea93532525f
#
_cell.length_a   1.000
_cell.length_b   1.000
_cell.length_c   1.000
_cell.angle_alpha   90.00
_cell.angle_beta   90.00
_cell.angle_gamma   90.00
#
_symmetry.space_group_name_H-M   'P 1'
#
loop_
_entity.id
_entity.type
_entity.pdbx_description
1 polymer ?
#
loop_
_entity_poly.entity_id
_entity_poly.type
_entity_poly.pdbx_seq_one_letter_code
_entity_poly.pdbx_strand_id
1 'polypeptide(L)'
;MNNRYGDKLIPANLLPKNESGFVSCRWCGGDVKPPRRTMCSPECVHELLIRRDNRYIRDCLYKRDKGICVMCKIDTKEIAKKAINLNDNEKKEYLKKYNIGLKRKIWKRKHGGGLWDADHIVPVKEGGGQCGLNNLRTLCIQCHKKVTKESYK
;
A
#
# COMPACT_ATOMS: atom_id res chain seq x y z
N MET A 1 -6.84 19.86 5.55
CA MET A 1 -7.74 19.71 4.38
C MET A 1 -7.90 18.23 4.09
N ASN A 2 -9.06 17.67 4.48
CA ASN A 2 -9.34 16.23 4.34
C ASN A 2 -9.88 15.94 2.95
N ASN A 3 -9.06 15.36 2.08
CA ASN A 3 -9.59 14.75 0.87
C ASN A 3 -9.32 13.25 0.86
N ARG A 4 -10.26 12.46 1.39
CA ARG A 4 -10.15 11.01 1.49
C ARG A 4 -10.28 10.27 0.16
N TYR A 5 -10.76 10.93 -0.92
CA TYR A 5 -10.94 10.34 -2.24
C TYR A 5 -10.69 11.38 -3.30
N GLY A 6 -9.46 11.36 -3.81
CA GLY A 6 -9.14 11.68 -5.18
C GLY A 6 -9.73 12.95 -5.77
N ASP A 7 -9.19 14.12 -5.43
CA ASP A 7 -9.17 15.17 -6.44
C ASP A 7 -8.49 14.57 -7.66
N LYS A 8 -9.25 14.47 -8.75
CA LYS A 8 -8.66 14.09 -10.04
C LYS A 8 -7.52 15.06 -10.28
N LEU A 9 -6.31 14.54 -10.33
CA LEU A 9 -5.16 15.38 -10.58
C LEU A 9 -5.39 16.14 -11.87
N ILE A 10 -5.29 17.47 -11.83
CA ILE A 10 -5.39 18.33 -13.01
C ILE A 10 -4.48 17.76 -14.10
N PRO A 11 -4.96 17.55 -15.33
CA PRO A 11 -4.12 17.11 -16.44
C PRO A 11 -2.87 17.97 -16.61
N ALA A 12 -1.76 17.37 -17.01
CA ALA A 12 -0.46 18.06 -17.10
C ALA A 12 -0.49 19.30 -17.98
N ASN A 13 -1.29 19.27 -19.05
CA ASN A 13 -1.46 20.38 -20.01
C ASN A 13 -2.29 21.55 -19.46
N LEU A 14 -3.03 21.34 -18.37
CA LEU A 14 -3.85 22.36 -17.72
C LEU A 14 -3.20 22.92 -16.45
N LEU A 15 -1.99 22.45 -16.09
CA LEU A 15 -1.29 22.96 -14.92
C LEU A 15 -0.78 24.38 -15.18
N PRO A 16 -0.98 25.31 -14.21
CA PRO A 16 -0.46 26.66 -14.33
C PRO A 16 1.08 26.64 -14.33
N LYS A 17 1.66 27.57 -15.10
CA LYS A 17 3.09 27.85 -15.04
C LYS A 17 3.36 28.92 -13.98
N ASN A 18 4.47 28.77 -13.28
CA ASN A 18 4.94 29.77 -12.33
C ASN A 18 5.65 30.93 -13.04
N GLU A 19 6.15 31.90 -12.28
CA GLU A 19 6.86 33.08 -12.80
C GLU A 19 8.09 32.74 -13.65
N SER A 20 8.74 31.60 -13.38
CA SER A 20 9.87 31.08 -14.16
C SER A 20 9.44 30.39 -15.47
N GLY A 21 8.14 30.35 -15.78
CA GLY A 21 7.60 29.70 -16.98
C GLY A 21 7.50 28.19 -16.92
N PHE A 22 7.83 27.57 -15.78
CA PHE A 22 7.75 26.15 -15.55
C PHE A 22 6.48 25.76 -14.77
N VAL A 23 6.03 24.51 -14.95
CA VAL A 23 4.99 23.91 -14.10
C VAL A 23 5.55 23.65 -12.71
N SER A 24 4.80 23.97 -11.66
CA SER A 24 5.18 23.64 -10.29
C SER A 24 5.01 22.16 -10.00
N CYS A 25 6.01 21.56 -9.35
CA CYS A 25 5.99 20.15 -8.93
C CYS A 25 4.83 19.89 -7.96
N ARG A 26 4.02 18.87 -8.24
CA ARG A 26 2.85 18.53 -7.43
C ARG A 26 3.18 18.10 -6.00
N TRP A 27 4.45 17.77 -5.72
CA TRP A 27 4.89 17.39 -4.40
C TRP A 27 5.60 18.50 -3.66
N CYS A 28 6.68 19.02 -4.22
CA CYS A 28 7.53 19.99 -3.53
C CYS A 28 7.33 21.46 -3.97
N GLY A 29 6.51 21.71 -5.00
CA GLY A 29 6.29 23.06 -5.56
C GLY A 29 7.39 23.59 -6.45
N GLY A 30 8.56 22.94 -6.51
CA GLY A 30 9.70 23.40 -7.34
C GLY A 30 9.47 23.21 -8.84
N ASP A 31 10.35 23.79 -9.66
CA ASP A 31 10.25 23.81 -11.11
C ASP A 31 10.31 22.41 -11.73
N VAL A 32 9.37 22.13 -12.63
CA VAL A 32 9.37 20.89 -13.42
C VAL A 32 9.94 21.17 -14.80
N LYS A 33 11.21 20.79 -15.00
CA LYS A 33 11.91 20.98 -16.29
C LYS A 33 11.63 19.82 -17.26
N PRO A 34 11.55 20.09 -18.56
CA PRO A 34 11.44 19.04 -19.58
C PRO A 34 12.56 17.98 -19.45
N PRO A 35 12.30 16.72 -19.79
CA PRO A 35 11.06 16.16 -20.37
C PRO A 35 9.95 15.83 -19.35
N ARG A 36 10.13 16.17 -18.08
CA ARG A 36 9.13 15.94 -17.02
C ARG A 36 7.94 16.90 -17.19
N ARG A 37 6.77 16.50 -16.70
CA ARG A 37 5.52 17.27 -16.91
C ARG A 37 4.84 17.73 -15.63
N THR A 38 4.97 16.99 -14.54
CA THR A 38 4.17 17.23 -13.32
C THR A 38 4.96 17.06 -12.02
N MET A 39 6.12 16.45 -12.09
CA MET A 39 6.98 16.13 -10.94
C MET A 39 8.43 16.43 -11.32
N CYS A 40 9.18 17.08 -10.44
CA CYS A 40 10.56 17.49 -10.74
C CYS A 40 11.56 16.34 -10.65
N SER A 41 11.29 15.29 -9.87
CA SER A 41 12.21 14.16 -9.67
C SER A 41 11.46 12.83 -9.41
N PRO A 42 12.16 11.67 -9.50
CA PRO A 42 11.61 10.36 -9.11
C PRO A 42 11.21 10.31 -7.63
N GLU A 43 11.96 10.99 -6.76
CA GLU A 43 11.71 11.07 -5.33
C GLU A 43 10.36 11.77 -5.07
N CYS A 44 10.09 12.86 -5.77
CA CYS A 44 8.80 13.55 -5.71
C CYS A 44 7.65 12.67 -6.20
N VAL A 45 7.88 11.84 -7.21
CA VAL A 45 6.89 10.83 -7.65
C VAL A 45 6.65 9.80 -6.54
N HIS A 46 7.71 9.28 -5.92
CA HIS A 46 7.62 8.34 -4.80
C HIS A 46 6.83 8.93 -3.65
N GLU A 47 7.19 10.13 -3.21
CA GLU A 47 6.56 10.80 -2.07
C GLU A 47 5.06 11.07 -2.29
N LEU A 48 4.66 11.41 -3.52
CA LEU A 48 3.25 11.57 -3.86
C LEU A 48 2.52 10.23 -3.86
N LEU A 49 3.08 9.20 -4.53
CA LEU A 49 2.40 7.93 -4.72
C LEU A 49 2.30 7.12 -3.43
N ILE A 50 3.33 7.16 -2.55
CA ILE A 50 3.31 6.43 -1.28
C ILE A 50 2.21 6.92 -0.33
N ARG A 51 1.67 8.12 -0.55
CA ARG A 51 0.58 8.70 0.26
C ARG A 51 -0.80 8.58 -0.38
N ARG A 52 -0.89 8.23 -1.66
CA ARG A 52 -2.15 8.31 -2.43
C ARG A 52 -2.53 7.02 -3.13
N ASP A 53 -1.58 6.19 -3.51
CA ASP A 53 -1.82 5.00 -4.34
C ASP A 53 -1.61 3.72 -3.54
N ASN A 54 -2.71 3.06 -3.17
CA ASN A 54 -2.69 1.80 -2.43
C ASN A 54 -1.95 0.67 -3.15
N ARG A 55 -1.91 0.67 -4.48
CA ARG A 55 -1.17 -0.32 -5.26
C ARG A 55 0.32 -0.06 -5.12
N TYR A 56 0.73 1.21 -5.26
CA TYR A 56 2.11 1.63 -5.09
C TYR A 56 2.62 1.35 -3.67
N ILE A 57 1.81 1.69 -2.65
CA ILE A 57 2.09 1.36 -1.24
C ILE A 57 2.38 -0.13 -1.08
N ARG A 58 1.51 -0.98 -1.62
CA ARG A 58 1.68 -2.44 -1.53
C ARG A 58 2.92 -2.94 -2.28
N ASP A 59 3.23 -2.38 -3.43
CA ASP A 59 4.44 -2.74 -4.18
C ASP A 59 5.72 -2.32 -3.41
N CYS A 60 5.74 -1.15 -2.77
CA CYS A 60 6.84 -0.69 -1.91
C CYS A 60 7.00 -1.58 -0.68
N LEU A 61 5.91 -1.87 0.05
CA LEU A 61 5.94 -2.78 1.19
C LEU A 61 6.41 -4.18 0.80
N TYR A 62 5.93 -4.71 -0.33
CA TYR A 62 6.36 -6.01 -0.78
C TYR A 62 7.86 -6.05 -1.16
N LYS A 63 8.39 -4.97 -1.75
CA LYS A 63 9.83 -4.86 -2.02
C LYS A 63 10.65 -4.90 -0.73
N ARG A 64 10.20 -4.25 0.33
CA ARG A 64 10.86 -4.20 1.63
C ARG A 64 10.67 -5.49 2.44
N ASP A 65 9.43 -5.93 2.61
CA ASP A 65 9.03 -6.94 3.61
C ASP A 65 8.79 -8.33 3.01
N LYS A 66 8.76 -8.46 1.65
CA LYS A 66 8.54 -9.72 0.90
C LYS A 66 7.23 -10.46 1.24
N GLY A 67 6.27 -9.77 1.87
CA GLY A 67 5.03 -10.38 2.35
C GLY A 67 5.15 -11.09 3.71
N ILE A 68 6.23 -10.87 4.43
CA ILE A 68 6.44 -11.42 5.77
C ILE A 68 5.77 -10.51 6.79
N CYS A 69 4.92 -11.07 7.64
CA CYS A 69 4.26 -10.34 8.73
C CYS A 69 5.29 -9.87 9.76
N VAL A 70 5.32 -8.56 10.05
CA VAL A 70 6.28 -8.01 11.01
C VAL A 70 6.06 -8.52 12.44
N MET A 71 4.80 -8.87 12.81
CA MET A 71 4.46 -9.34 14.16
C MET A 71 4.72 -10.83 14.37
N CYS A 72 4.12 -11.69 13.54
CA CYS A 72 4.17 -13.15 13.75
C CYS A 72 5.18 -13.86 12.81
N LYS A 73 5.88 -13.13 11.96
CA LYS A 73 6.90 -13.64 11.03
C LYS A 73 6.41 -14.64 9.99
N ILE A 74 5.09 -14.83 9.86
CA ILE A 74 4.52 -15.72 8.84
C ILE A 74 4.84 -15.18 7.44
N ASP A 75 5.35 -16.04 6.56
CA ASP A 75 5.50 -15.76 5.14
C ASP A 75 4.18 -16.02 4.41
N THR A 76 3.46 -14.94 4.11
CA THR A 76 2.16 -15.01 3.44
C THR A 76 2.26 -15.43 1.98
N LYS A 77 3.41 -15.20 1.34
CA LYS A 77 3.66 -15.61 -0.05
C LYS A 77 3.79 -17.13 -0.15
N GLU A 78 4.54 -17.77 0.75
CA GLU A 78 4.66 -19.22 0.78
C GLU A 78 3.32 -19.89 1.09
N ILE A 79 2.52 -19.32 2.00
CA ILE A 79 1.15 -19.79 2.25
C ILE A 79 0.31 -19.73 0.97
N ALA A 80 0.33 -18.59 0.27
CA ALA A 80 -0.42 -18.42 -0.98
C ALA A 80 0.03 -19.40 -2.06
N LYS A 81 1.34 -19.57 -2.24
CA LYS A 81 1.95 -20.49 -3.21
C LYS A 81 1.53 -21.94 -2.96
N LYS A 82 1.57 -22.39 -1.71
CA LYS A 82 1.11 -23.74 -1.34
C LYS A 82 -0.39 -23.89 -1.57
N ALA A 83 -1.20 -22.92 -1.13
CA ALA A 83 -2.65 -22.97 -1.27
C ALA A 83 -3.13 -23.03 -2.73
N ILE A 84 -2.42 -22.41 -3.68
CA ILE A 84 -2.79 -22.44 -5.10
C ILE A 84 -2.73 -23.88 -5.66
N ASN A 85 -1.79 -24.69 -5.22
CA ASN A 85 -1.52 -26.04 -5.73
C ASN A 85 -2.37 -27.14 -5.07
N LEU A 86 -3.20 -26.81 -4.07
CA LEU A 86 -4.07 -27.73 -3.37
C LEU A 86 -5.46 -27.78 -4.02
N ASN A 87 -6.14 -28.95 -3.93
CA ASN A 87 -7.56 -29.06 -4.23
C ASN A 87 -8.40 -28.30 -3.18
N ASP A 88 -9.70 -28.14 -3.42
CA ASP A 88 -10.52 -27.26 -2.58
C ASP A 88 -10.66 -27.76 -1.13
N ASN A 89 -10.70 -29.07 -0.89
CA ASN A 89 -10.78 -29.65 0.46
C ASN A 89 -9.46 -29.48 1.21
N GLU A 90 -8.36 -29.85 0.59
CA GLU A 90 -7.02 -29.69 1.16
C GLU A 90 -6.70 -28.21 1.42
N LYS A 91 -7.08 -27.33 0.51
CA LYS A 91 -6.93 -25.88 0.63
C LYS A 91 -7.70 -25.35 1.83
N LYS A 92 -8.93 -25.83 2.04
CA LYS A 92 -9.75 -25.45 3.19
C LYS A 92 -9.07 -25.83 4.50
N GLU A 93 -8.61 -27.06 4.63
CA GLU A 93 -7.91 -27.52 5.83
C GLU A 93 -6.57 -26.81 6.04
N TYR A 94 -5.80 -26.62 4.97
CA TYR A 94 -4.53 -25.90 5.03
C TYR A 94 -4.69 -24.45 5.50
N LEU A 95 -5.64 -23.72 4.92
CA LEU A 95 -5.88 -22.32 5.25
C LEU A 95 -6.54 -22.11 6.62
N LYS A 96 -7.31 -23.10 7.10
CA LYS A 96 -7.91 -23.10 8.43
C LYS A 96 -6.83 -22.99 9.52
N LYS A 97 -5.65 -23.59 9.32
CA LYS A 97 -4.50 -23.47 10.24
C LYS A 97 -4.08 -22.03 10.48
N TYR A 98 -4.35 -21.16 9.50
CA TYR A 98 -4.02 -19.73 9.55
C TYR A 98 -5.25 -18.85 9.77
N ASN A 99 -6.41 -19.44 10.13
CA ASN A 99 -7.70 -18.74 10.25
C ASN A 99 -8.11 -17.96 8.98
N ILE A 100 -7.79 -18.49 7.81
CA ILE A 100 -8.08 -17.87 6.51
C ILE A 100 -9.27 -18.58 5.88
N GLY A 101 -10.36 -17.85 5.62
CA GLY A 101 -11.55 -18.39 4.96
C GLY A 101 -11.40 -18.52 3.45
N LEU A 102 -12.00 -19.54 2.84
CA LEU A 102 -11.99 -19.82 1.40
C LEU A 102 -12.65 -18.74 0.52
N LYS A 103 -13.61 -18.00 1.07
CA LYS A 103 -14.46 -17.04 0.31
C LYS A 103 -13.68 -15.88 -0.31
N ARG A 104 -12.49 -15.59 0.16
CA ARG A 104 -11.63 -14.59 -0.46
C ARG A 104 -10.77 -15.27 -1.52
N LYS A 105 -10.99 -14.97 -2.81
CA LYS A 105 -10.07 -15.32 -3.92
C LYS A 105 -8.75 -14.53 -3.82
N ILE A 106 -8.21 -14.47 -2.62
CA ILE A 106 -7.13 -13.56 -2.19
C ILE A 106 -5.76 -13.98 -2.69
N TRP A 107 -5.58 -15.26 -3.00
CA TRP A 107 -4.35 -15.81 -3.57
C TRP A 107 -4.10 -15.44 -5.02
N LYS A 108 -5.13 -14.97 -5.76
CA LYS A 108 -5.00 -14.53 -7.15
C LYS A 108 -4.43 -13.11 -7.28
N ARG A 109 -4.28 -12.38 -6.20
CA ARG A 109 -3.71 -11.02 -6.24
C ARG A 109 -2.19 -11.07 -6.34
N LYS A 110 -1.64 -10.13 -7.12
CA LYS A 110 -0.21 -9.90 -7.21
C LYS A 110 0.45 -9.91 -5.82
N HIS A 111 1.61 -10.52 -5.68
CA HIS A 111 2.40 -10.62 -4.43
C HIS A 111 1.73 -11.39 -3.27
N GLY A 112 0.95 -12.42 -3.55
CA GLY A 112 0.22 -13.14 -2.49
C GLY A 112 -0.82 -12.26 -1.80
N GLY A 113 -1.25 -11.23 -2.48
CA GLY A 113 -1.81 -9.99 -2.05
C GLY A 113 -3.17 -9.97 -1.40
N GLY A 114 -3.63 -11.07 -0.87
CA GLY A 114 -4.82 -11.08 -0.06
C GLY A 114 -4.62 -11.67 1.33
N LEU A 115 -3.42 -12.18 1.60
CA LEU A 115 -3.09 -12.78 2.88
C LEU A 115 -2.38 -11.80 3.83
N TRP A 116 -2.09 -10.60 3.35
CA TRP A 116 -1.51 -9.53 4.14
C TRP A 116 -2.10 -8.16 3.77
N ASP A 117 -2.03 -7.23 4.68
CA ASP A 117 -2.46 -5.85 4.51
C ASP A 117 -1.32 -4.88 4.87
N ALA A 118 -1.36 -3.70 4.21
CA ALA A 118 -0.58 -2.55 4.61
C ALA A 118 -1.27 -1.90 5.83
N ASP A 119 -0.56 -1.81 6.93
CA ASP A 119 -1.07 -1.25 8.18
C ASP A 119 -0.23 -0.04 8.59
N HIS A 120 -0.87 0.94 9.25
CA HIS A 120 -0.20 2.11 9.80
C HIS A 120 0.37 1.80 11.18
N ILE A 121 1.66 2.10 11.42
CA ILE A 121 2.28 1.95 12.73
C ILE A 121 1.65 2.94 13.71
N VAL A 122 1.61 4.24 13.34
CA VAL A 122 0.80 5.25 13.99
C VAL A 122 -0.55 5.27 13.29
N PRO A 123 -1.67 5.01 13.96
CA PRO A 123 -3.00 4.94 13.36
C PRO A 123 -3.42 6.25 12.69
N VAL A 124 -4.27 6.15 11.66
CA VAL A 124 -4.80 7.33 10.94
C VAL A 124 -5.54 8.28 11.89
N LYS A 125 -6.27 7.76 12.87
CA LYS A 125 -6.96 8.54 13.90
C LYS A 125 -6.03 9.35 14.82
N GLU A 126 -4.76 8.92 14.89
CA GLU A 126 -3.70 9.56 15.68
C GLU A 126 -2.75 10.40 14.79
N GLY A 127 -3.19 10.76 13.58
CA GLY A 127 -2.43 11.58 12.65
C GLY A 127 -1.49 10.80 11.70
N GLY A 128 -1.47 9.48 11.78
CA GLY A 128 -0.60 8.64 10.96
C GLY A 128 -1.02 8.46 9.49
N GLY A 129 -2.10 9.14 9.05
CA GLY A 129 -2.56 9.11 7.66
C GLY A 129 -1.62 9.86 6.70
N GLN A 130 -1.73 9.60 5.38
CA GLN A 130 -0.90 10.23 4.33
C GLN A 130 0.60 10.23 4.66
N CYS A 131 1.10 9.12 5.17
CA CYS A 131 2.46 8.97 5.66
C CYS A 131 3.42 8.42 4.60
N GLY A 132 4.72 8.51 4.88
CA GLY A 132 5.76 7.79 4.15
C GLY A 132 5.83 6.30 4.50
N LEU A 133 6.70 5.57 3.82
CA LEU A 133 6.88 4.12 3.99
C LEU A 133 7.31 3.73 5.42
N ASN A 134 7.94 4.63 6.15
CA ASN A 134 8.40 4.43 7.54
C ASN A 134 7.26 4.24 8.54
N ASN A 135 6.07 4.83 8.28
CA ASN A 135 4.89 4.62 9.11
C ASN A 135 3.99 3.47 8.63
N LEU A 136 4.46 2.67 7.68
CA LEU A 136 3.73 1.53 7.13
C LEU A 136 4.44 0.21 7.45
N ARG A 137 3.65 -0.83 7.72
CA ARG A 137 4.13 -2.18 8.00
C ARG A 137 3.28 -3.23 7.29
N THR A 138 3.85 -4.41 7.08
CA THR A 138 3.15 -5.57 6.54
C THR A 138 2.61 -6.43 7.67
N LEU A 139 1.30 -6.61 7.74
CA LEU A 139 0.65 -7.52 8.68
C LEU A 139 -0.11 -8.62 7.93
N CYS A 140 -0.02 -9.87 8.41
CA CYS A 140 -0.95 -10.89 7.97
C CYS A 140 -2.38 -10.54 8.43
N ILE A 141 -3.40 -11.10 7.77
CA ILE A 141 -4.80 -10.80 8.06
C ILE A 141 -5.14 -10.96 9.54
N GLN A 142 -4.57 -11.96 10.22
CA GLN A 142 -4.86 -12.22 11.63
C GLN A 142 -4.26 -11.14 12.54
N CYS A 143 -3.00 -10.79 12.31
CA CYS A 143 -2.35 -9.72 13.07
C CYS A 143 -3.03 -8.36 12.81
N HIS A 144 -3.40 -8.08 11.57
CA HIS A 144 -4.14 -6.84 11.22
C HIS A 144 -5.49 -6.77 11.94
N LYS A 145 -6.27 -7.87 11.96
CA LYS A 145 -7.54 -7.90 12.72
C LYS A 145 -7.32 -7.69 14.21
N LYS A 146 -6.25 -8.26 14.79
CA LYS A 146 -5.91 -8.09 16.21
C LYS A 146 -5.60 -6.63 16.53
N VAL A 147 -4.70 -6.01 15.76
CA VAL A 147 -4.35 -4.58 15.92
C VAL A 147 -5.58 -3.69 15.77
N THR A 148 -6.40 -3.92 14.73
CA THR A 148 -7.63 -3.15 14.53
C THR A 148 -8.56 -3.26 15.72
N LYS A 149 -8.78 -4.47 16.27
CA LYS A 149 -9.64 -4.67 17.43
C LYS A 149 -9.12 -3.95 18.69
N GLU A 150 -7.80 -3.93 18.89
CA GLU A 150 -7.16 -3.25 20.01
C GLU A 150 -7.25 -1.73 19.89
N SER A 151 -7.21 -1.20 18.67
CA SER A 151 -7.32 0.25 18.41
C SER A 151 -8.73 0.84 18.64
N TYR A 152 -9.76 0.00 18.75
CA TYR A 152 -11.15 0.42 19.00
C TYR A 152 -11.61 0.16 20.47
N LYS A 153 -10.72 -0.25 21.34
CA LYS A 153 -10.96 -0.32 22.78
C LYS A 153 -10.54 0.99 23.47
#